data_7e6d7b2fb212c6b018b192e2d45a3f0b
#
_entry.id   7e6d7b2fb212c6b018b192e2d45a3f0b
#
_cell.length_a   1.000
_cell.length_b   1.000
_cell.length_c   1.000
_cell.angle_alpha   90.00
_cell.angle_beta   90.00
_cell.angle_gamma   90.00
#
_symmetry.space_group_name_H-M   'P 1'
#
loop_
_entity.id
_entity.type
_entity.pdbx_description
1 polymer ?
#
loop_
_entity_poly.entity_id
_entity_poly.type
_entity_poly.pdbx_seq_one_letter_code
_entity_poly.pdbx_strand_id
1 'polypeptide(L)'
;VLDIMRVKPGCVITDVARPLDLPASEVAKRPDVLVIESGEIQLPGDVQMKNIGLPKGVAYACLAETIVLALEGRFENFTVGRAIEWEKVREIYQMGLKHGMKLAAISGVNGPFSDDDIEHVRELALAARAKLALGSAPSAVKARAAKKVSVRKKAVAKAL
;
A
#
# COMPACT_ATOMS: atom_id res chain seq x y z
N VAL A 1 -8.13 -14.05 6.34
CA VAL A 1 -7.45 -13.71 5.09
C VAL A 1 -8.28 -12.66 4.37
N LEU A 2 -7.64 -11.59 3.89
CA LEU A 2 -8.29 -10.52 3.14
C LEU A 2 -8.60 -10.99 1.71
N ASP A 3 -9.84 -10.80 1.26
CA ASP A 3 -10.19 -10.98 -0.16
C ASP A 3 -9.90 -9.68 -0.92
N ILE A 4 -8.82 -9.66 -1.68
CA ILE A 4 -8.37 -8.48 -2.43
C ILE A 4 -9.38 -8.04 -3.50
N MET A 5 -10.23 -8.95 -3.98
CA MET A 5 -11.26 -8.63 -4.99
C MET A 5 -12.36 -7.72 -4.44
N ARG A 6 -12.51 -7.66 -3.11
CA ARG A 6 -13.54 -6.87 -2.43
C ARG A 6 -13.07 -5.48 -1.97
N VAL A 7 -11.78 -5.17 -2.10
CA VAL A 7 -11.28 -3.84 -1.71
C VAL A 7 -11.61 -2.78 -2.77
N LYS A 8 -11.70 -1.53 -2.35
CA LYS A 8 -11.98 -0.40 -3.25
C LYS A 8 -10.80 -0.15 -4.19
N PRO A 9 -11.03 0.28 -5.44
CA PRO A 9 -9.97 0.76 -6.32
C PRO A 9 -9.11 1.85 -5.66
N GLY A 10 -7.80 1.74 -5.79
CA GLY A 10 -6.84 2.65 -5.16
C GLY A 10 -6.68 2.46 -3.66
N CYS A 11 -7.09 1.31 -3.13
CA CYS A 11 -6.76 0.93 -1.76
C CYS A 11 -5.25 0.72 -1.63
N VAL A 12 -4.68 1.17 -0.52
CA VAL A 12 -3.31 0.83 -0.12
C VAL A 12 -3.40 -0.19 1.00
N ILE A 13 -2.76 -1.32 0.82
CA ILE A 13 -2.70 -2.41 1.79
C ILE A 13 -1.26 -2.51 2.26
N THR A 14 -1.06 -2.48 3.56
CA THR A 14 0.24 -2.69 4.18
C THR A 14 0.23 -4.09 4.80
N ASP A 15 0.90 -5.04 4.15
CA ASP A 15 1.01 -6.41 4.61
C ASP A 15 2.22 -6.54 5.54
N VAL A 16 1.94 -6.75 6.82
CA VAL A 16 2.95 -6.89 7.88
C VAL A 16 3.17 -8.34 8.30
N ALA A 17 2.41 -9.27 7.72
CA ALA A 17 2.48 -10.67 8.06
C ALA A 17 3.75 -11.34 7.53
N ARG A 18 4.23 -12.35 8.24
CA ARG A 18 5.27 -13.26 7.76
C ARG A 18 4.88 -14.71 8.12
N PRO A 19 4.59 -15.56 7.13
CA PRO A 19 4.55 -15.24 5.69
C PRO A 19 3.46 -14.25 5.33
N LEU A 20 3.57 -13.61 4.14
CA LEU A 20 2.61 -12.61 3.66
C LEU A 20 1.19 -13.19 3.57
N ASP A 21 0.19 -12.36 3.94
CA ASP A 21 -1.23 -12.72 3.81
C ASP A 21 -1.69 -12.69 2.35
N LEU A 22 -1.06 -11.85 1.51
CA LEU A 22 -1.37 -11.69 0.09
C LEU A 22 -0.18 -12.14 -0.78
N PRO A 23 -0.20 -13.38 -1.30
CA PRO A 23 0.83 -13.86 -2.22
C PRO A 23 0.76 -13.13 -3.57
N ALA A 24 1.86 -13.14 -4.34
CA ALA A 24 1.97 -12.45 -5.63
C ALA A 24 0.83 -12.77 -6.60
N SER A 25 0.33 -14.02 -6.60
CA SER A 25 -0.79 -14.45 -7.46
C SER A 25 -2.11 -13.76 -7.11
N GLU A 26 -2.32 -13.38 -5.85
CA GLU A 26 -3.49 -12.61 -5.43
C GLU A 26 -3.31 -11.13 -5.75
N VAL A 27 -2.13 -10.57 -5.46
CA VAL A 27 -1.80 -9.16 -5.75
C VAL A 27 -1.97 -8.85 -7.24
N ALA A 28 -1.51 -9.74 -8.12
CA ALA A 28 -1.60 -9.58 -9.57
C ALA A 28 -3.04 -9.44 -10.11
N LYS A 29 -4.05 -9.90 -9.37
CA LYS A 29 -5.46 -9.77 -9.77
C LYS A 29 -6.00 -8.34 -9.68
N ARG A 30 -5.32 -7.46 -8.93
CA ARG A 30 -5.78 -6.10 -8.65
C ARG A 30 -4.64 -5.08 -8.82
N PRO A 31 -4.23 -4.82 -10.08
CA PRO A 31 -3.16 -3.87 -10.39
C PRO A 31 -3.53 -2.41 -10.02
N ASP A 32 -4.78 -2.15 -9.71
CA ASP A 32 -5.32 -0.88 -9.22
C ASP A 32 -5.26 -0.74 -7.68
N VAL A 33 -4.64 -1.71 -6.99
CA VAL A 33 -4.45 -1.74 -5.53
C VAL A 33 -2.97 -1.82 -5.21
N LEU A 34 -2.47 -0.88 -4.41
CA LEU A 34 -1.08 -0.91 -3.97
C LEU A 34 -0.94 -1.81 -2.74
N VAL A 35 -0.23 -2.93 -2.90
CA VAL A 35 0.09 -3.84 -1.79
C VAL A 35 1.56 -3.69 -1.43
N ILE A 36 1.82 -3.21 -0.23
CA ILE A 36 3.16 -2.89 0.29
C ILE A 36 3.52 -3.93 1.35
N GLU A 37 4.66 -4.55 1.20
CA GLU A 37 5.32 -5.25 2.30
C GLU A 37 5.88 -4.23 3.28
N SER A 38 5.67 -4.42 4.56
CA SER A 38 6.12 -3.45 5.55
C SER A 38 6.78 -4.08 6.77
N GLY A 39 7.19 -3.21 7.68
CA GLY A 39 7.96 -3.63 8.84
C GLY A 39 9.44 -3.81 8.54
N GLU A 40 9.97 -3.06 7.57
CA GLU A 40 11.37 -3.10 7.15
C GLU A 40 12.07 -1.78 7.43
N ILE A 41 13.28 -1.87 7.99
CA ILE A 41 14.10 -0.73 8.41
C ILE A 41 15.46 -0.84 7.75
N GLN A 42 15.91 0.24 7.12
CA GLN A 42 17.27 0.38 6.61
C GLN A 42 18.21 0.70 7.77
N LEU A 43 19.18 -0.18 8.01
CA LEU A 43 20.22 0.03 9.00
C LEU A 43 21.31 0.96 8.46
N PRO A 44 21.95 1.76 9.31
CA PRO A 44 23.05 2.64 8.91
C PRO A 44 24.35 1.85 8.67
N GLY A 45 25.20 2.34 7.75
CA GLY A 45 26.52 1.79 7.49
C GLY A 45 26.50 0.45 6.74
N ASP A 46 27.66 -0.21 6.72
CA ASP A 46 27.84 -1.53 6.07
C ASP A 46 27.67 -2.66 7.10
N VAL A 47 26.46 -2.91 7.51
CA VAL A 47 26.16 -3.93 8.51
C VAL A 47 26.28 -5.33 7.89
N GLN A 48 27.12 -6.18 8.52
CA GLN A 48 27.23 -7.58 8.17
C GLN A 48 26.32 -8.40 9.08
N MET A 49 25.31 -9.03 8.50
CA MET A 49 24.35 -9.87 9.23
C MET A 49 24.19 -11.21 8.51
N LYS A 50 23.75 -12.21 9.25
CA LYS A 50 23.27 -13.47 8.65
C LYS A 50 22.10 -13.14 7.70
N ASN A 51 22.02 -13.86 6.58
CA ASN A 51 20.88 -13.71 5.66
C ASN A 51 19.57 -14.07 6.38
N ILE A 52 18.68 -13.12 6.45
CA ILE A 52 17.33 -13.24 7.05
C ILE A 52 16.21 -13.11 6.01
N GLY A 53 16.55 -13.23 4.72
CA GLY A 53 15.60 -13.13 3.61
C GLY A 53 15.30 -11.68 3.17
N LEU A 54 16.06 -10.69 3.68
CA LEU A 54 15.95 -9.28 3.30
C LEU A 54 17.22 -8.81 2.55
N PRO A 55 17.14 -7.70 1.80
CA PRO A 55 18.31 -7.05 1.21
C PRO A 55 19.37 -6.71 2.26
N LYS A 56 20.65 -6.63 1.83
CA LYS A 56 21.74 -6.25 2.71
C LYS A 56 21.48 -4.89 3.38
N GLY A 57 21.70 -4.82 4.69
CA GLY A 57 21.46 -3.61 5.47
C GLY A 57 19.98 -3.33 5.80
N VAL A 58 19.08 -4.21 5.43
CA VAL A 58 17.65 -4.12 5.81
C VAL A 58 17.34 -5.14 6.90
N ALA A 59 16.61 -4.71 7.92
CA ALA A 59 16.16 -5.55 9.03
C ALA A 59 14.64 -5.45 9.22
N TYR A 60 14.04 -6.50 9.77
CA TYR A 60 12.66 -6.41 10.25
C TYR A 60 12.57 -5.40 11.42
N ALA A 61 11.48 -4.67 11.51
CA ALA A 61 11.28 -3.63 12.52
C ALA A 61 11.43 -4.16 13.96
N CYS A 62 10.99 -5.38 14.25
CA CYS A 62 11.18 -6.03 15.55
C CYS A 62 12.66 -6.26 15.89
N LEU A 63 13.48 -6.64 14.89
CA LEU A 63 14.91 -6.78 15.07
C LEU A 63 15.57 -5.38 15.22
N ALA A 64 15.16 -4.41 14.43
CA ALA A 64 15.64 -3.03 14.54
C ALA A 64 15.34 -2.42 15.92
N GLU A 65 14.14 -2.67 16.48
CA GLU A 65 13.79 -2.29 17.85
C GLU A 65 14.76 -2.89 18.86
N THR A 66 15.01 -4.19 18.77
CA THR A 66 15.95 -4.90 19.66
C THR A 66 17.37 -4.30 19.58
N ILE A 67 17.84 -4.01 18.35
CA ILE A 67 19.15 -3.37 18.12
C ILE A 67 19.20 -2.00 18.79
N VAL A 68 18.18 -1.17 18.58
CA VAL A 68 18.12 0.20 19.14
C VAL A 68 18.10 0.15 20.66
N LEU A 69 17.27 -0.70 21.26
CA LEU A 69 17.23 -0.84 22.73
C LEU A 69 18.57 -1.30 23.29
N ALA A 70 19.26 -2.20 22.62
CA ALA A 70 20.60 -2.64 23.03
C ALA A 70 21.62 -1.50 22.95
N LEU A 71 21.58 -0.68 21.90
CA LEU A 71 22.45 0.49 21.74
C LEU A 71 22.18 1.57 22.81
N GLU A 72 20.95 1.71 23.26
CA GLU A 72 20.54 2.61 24.34
C GLU A 72 20.78 1.99 25.75
N GLY A 73 21.28 0.75 25.84
CA GLY A 73 21.48 0.05 27.11
C GLY A 73 20.17 -0.33 27.81
N ARG A 74 19.07 -0.42 27.07
CA ARG A 74 17.73 -0.72 27.60
C ARG A 74 17.39 -2.19 27.35
N PHE A 75 17.38 -3.00 28.39
CA PHE A 75 17.10 -4.45 28.33
C PHE A 75 15.73 -4.73 28.94
N GLU A 76 14.69 -4.28 28.26
CA GLU A 76 13.30 -4.35 28.70
C GLU A 76 12.35 -4.74 27.56
N ASN A 77 11.15 -5.22 27.90
CA ASN A 77 10.07 -5.36 26.93
C ASN A 77 9.54 -3.98 26.55
N PHE A 78 9.47 -3.65 25.27
CA PHE A 78 9.12 -2.31 24.84
C PHE A 78 7.80 -2.27 24.06
N THR A 79 7.78 -2.53 22.75
CA THR A 79 6.53 -2.58 21.99
C THR A 79 6.02 -4.02 21.85
N VAL A 80 5.49 -4.58 22.94
CA VAL A 80 5.05 -5.97 23.00
C VAL A 80 3.54 -6.09 23.15
N GLY A 81 2.95 -7.07 22.47
CA GLY A 81 1.53 -7.41 22.59
C GLY A 81 0.64 -6.58 21.66
N ARG A 82 -0.66 -6.50 22.00
CA ARG A 82 -1.68 -5.82 21.20
C ARG A 82 -2.03 -4.42 21.71
N ALA A 83 -1.82 -4.16 22.99
CA ALA A 83 -2.10 -2.89 23.65
C ALA A 83 -0.80 -2.05 23.72
N ILE A 84 -0.26 -1.70 22.56
CA ILE A 84 0.97 -0.92 22.47
C ILE A 84 0.63 0.56 22.68
N GLU A 85 1.33 1.19 23.63
CA GLU A 85 1.24 2.63 23.86
C GLU A 85 1.87 3.40 22.72
N TRP A 86 1.16 4.36 22.14
CA TRP A 86 1.66 5.11 20.97
C TRP A 86 2.90 5.94 21.32
N GLU A 87 3.05 6.35 22.57
CA GLU A 87 4.21 7.05 23.09
C GLU A 87 5.48 6.20 22.95
N LYS A 88 5.40 4.91 23.27
CA LYS A 88 6.50 3.95 23.07
C LYS A 88 6.86 3.79 21.60
N VAL A 89 5.86 3.73 20.73
CA VAL A 89 6.09 3.66 19.29
C VAL A 89 6.84 4.91 18.81
N ARG A 90 6.45 6.09 19.25
CA ARG A 90 7.12 7.33 18.95
C ARG A 90 8.54 7.37 19.50
N GLU A 91 8.74 6.91 20.73
CA GLU A 91 10.05 6.88 21.39
C GLU A 91 11.03 5.97 20.64
N ILE A 92 10.63 4.72 20.33
CA ILE A 92 11.51 3.80 19.60
C ILE A 92 11.84 4.31 18.19
N TYR A 93 10.87 4.94 17.53
CA TYR A 93 11.11 5.57 16.24
C TYR A 93 12.17 6.69 16.33
N GLN A 94 12.07 7.55 17.33
CA GLN A 94 13.04 8.64 17.55
C GLN A 94 14.42 8.09 17.90
N MET A 95 14.51 7.06 18.72
CA MET A 95 15.77 6.37 19.00
C MET A 95 16.38 5.76 17.74
N GLY A 96 15.57 5.14 16.88
CA GLY A 96 16.00 4.61 15.58
C GLY A 96 16.62 5.72 14.70
N LEU A 97 15.95 6.86 14.57
CA LEU A 97 16.46 8.01 13.84
C LEU A 97 17.77 8.55 14.43
N LYS A 98 17.88 8.63 15.75
CA LYS A 98 19.11 9.04 16.46
C LYS A 98 20.31 8.17 16.08
N HIS A 99 20.09 6.86 15.91
CA HIS A 99 21.10 5.90 15.48
C HIS A 99 21.27 5.80 13.98
N GLY A 100 20.62 6.67 13.20
CA GLY A 100 20.78 6.74 11.74
C GLY A 100 19.96 5.72 10.97
N MET A 101 19.02 5.02 11.61
CA MET A 101 18.08 4.13 10.94
C MET A 101 17.10 4.93 10.09
N LYS A 102 16.64 4.35 8.99
CA LYS A 102 15.68 4.94 8.07
C LYS A 102 14.60 3.91 7.71
N LEU A 103 13.47 4.37 7.22
CA LEU A 103 12.52 3.47 6.57
C LEU A 103 13.20 2.84 5.34
N ALA A 104 12.97 1.56 5.14
CA ALA A 104 13.38 0.88 3.91
C ALA A 104 12.59 1.41 2.70
N ALA A 105 13.01 1.05 1.49
CA ALA A 105 12.26 1.37 0.28
C ALA A 105 10.85 0.78 0.36
N ILE A 106 9.87 1.47 -0.25
CA ILE A 106 8.53 0.93 -0.40
C ILE A 106 8.63 -0.26 -1.35
N SER A 107 8.34 -1.45 -0.85
CA SER A 107 8.47 -2.71 -1.60
C SER A 107 7.14 -3.45 -1.64
N GLY A 108 6.94 -4.23 -2.69
CA GLY A 108 5.86 -5.20 -2.80
C GLY A 108 6.42 -6.59 -3.09
N VAL A 109 5.54 -7.54 -3.36
CA VAL A 109 5.89 -8.95 -3.63
C VAL A 109 6.89 -9.15 -4.79
N ASN A 110 7.06 -8.15 -5.64
CA ASN A 110 7.98 -8.16 -6.79
C ASN A 110 9.24 -7.30 -6.57
N GLY A 111 9.43 -6.77 -5.38
CA GLY A 111 10.55 -5.89 -5.02
C GLY A 111 10.15 -4.42 -4.85
N PRO A 112 11.14 -3.51 -4.79
CA PRO A 112 10.90 -2.09 -4.56
C PRO A 112 10.06 -1.45 -5.68
N PHE A 113 9.13 -0.57 -5.30
CA PHE A 113 8.40 0.29 -6.22
C PHE A 113 9.22 1.53 -6.56
N SER A 114 9.23 1.91 -7.84
CA SER A 114 9.61 3.25 -8.29
C SER A 114 8.43 4.23 -8.14
N ASP A 115 8.71 5.52 -8.28
CA ASP A 115 7.65 6.54 -8.31
C ASP A 115 6.71 6.33 -9.52
N ASP A 116 7.24 5.87 -10.65
CA ASP A 116 6.47 5.56 -11.86
C ASP A 116 5.53 4.37 -11.63
N ASP A 117 5.96 3.33 -10.90
CA ASP A 117 5.11 2.20 -10.54
C ASP A 117 3.93 2.63 -9.67
N ILE A 118 4.20 3.50 -8.69
CA ILE A 118 3.17 4.04 -7.79
C ILE A 118 2.16 4.90 -8.57
N GLU A 119 2.64 5.77 -9.48
CA GLU A 119 1.76 6.59 -10.32
C GLU A 119 0.94 5.73 -11.28
N HIS A 120 1.52 4.68 -11.85
CA HIS A 120 0.79 3.74 -12.69
C HIS A 120 -0.38 3.06 -11.93
N VAL A 121 -0.14 2.58 -10.71
CA VAL A 121 -1.22 2.06 -9.85
C VAL A 121 -2.30 3.10 -9.62
N ARG A 122 -1.91 4.35 -9.38
CA ARG A 122 -2.83 5.47 -9.19
C ARG A 122 -3.69 5.73 -10.43
N GLU A 123 -3.11 5.73 -11.63
CA GLU A 123 -3.85 5.89 -12.89
C GLU A 123 -4.88 4.77 -13.08
N LEU A 124 -4.48 3.52 -12.87
CA LEU A 124 -5.39 2.37 -12.93
C LEU A 124 -6.54 2.49 -11.93
N ALA A 125 -6.24 2.95 -10.71
CA ALA A 125 -7.22 3.18 -9.66
C ALA A 125 -8.24 4.27 -10.04
N LEU A 126 -7.79 5.38 -10.62
CA LEU A 126 -8.65 6.47 -11.08
C LEU A 126 -9.55 6.00 -12.22
N ALA A 127 -9.02 5.24 -13.18
CA ALA A 127 -9.79 4.66 -14.27
C ALA A 127 -10.87 3.68 -13.77
N ALA A 128 -10.51 2.83 -12.79
CA ALA A 128 -11.46 1.88 -12.18
C ALA A 128 -12.57 2.60 -11.40
N ARG A 129 -12.25 3.65 -10.64
CA ARG A 129 -13.23 4.50 -9.94
C ARG A 129 -14.18 5.19 -10.89
N ALA A 130 -13.67 5.73 -12.01
CA ALA A 130 -14.50 6.36 -13.02
C ALA A 130 -15.51 5.37 -13.64
N LYS A 131 -15.08 4.14 -13.93
CA LYS A 131 -15.98 3.07 -14.42
C LYS A 131 -17.07 2.72 -13.41
N LEU A 132 -16.73 2.62 -12.12
CA LEU A 132 -17.71 2.35 -11.07
C LEU A 132 -18.73 3.49 -10.93
N ALA A 133 -18.29 4.76 -10.97
CA ALA A 133 -19.16 5.92 -10.91
C ALA A 133 -20.15 5.96 -12.10
N LEU A 134 -19.69 5.62 -13.30
CA LEU A 134 -20.54 5.52 -14.49
C LEU A 134 -21.52 4.33 -14.40
N GLY A 135 -21.11 3.21 -13.80
CA GLY A 135 -21.95 2.03 -13.59
C GLY A 135 -23.04 2.24 -12.54
N SER A 136 -22.76 3.05 -11.53
CA SER A 136 -23.66 3.34 -10.41
C SER A 136 -24.61 4.53 -10.67
N ALA A 137 -24.48 5.22 -11.83
CA ALA A 137 -25.39 6.31 -12.18
C ALA A 137 -26.86 5.80 -12.27
N PRO A 138 -27.81 6.43 -11.56
CA PRO A 138 -29.22 6.02 -11.59
C PRO A 138 -29.73 5.93 -13.03
N SER A 139 -30.57 4.93 -13.32
CA SER A 139 -31.12 4.68 -14.67
C SER A 139 -31.80 5.92 -15.30
N ALA A 140 -32.24 6.86 -14.50
CA ALA A 140 -32.79 8.16 -14.91
C ALA A 140 -31.79 9.04 -15.71
N VAL A 141 -30.49 8.95 -15.45
CA VAL A 141 -29.47 9.72 -16.20
C VAL A 141 -29.21 9.08 -17.57
N LYS A 142 -29.23 7.72 -17.63
CA LYS A 142 -29.14 6.96 -18.89
C LYS A 142 -30.35 7.22 -19.78
N ALA A 143 -31.57 7.32 -19.21
CA ALA A 143 -32.78 7.62 -19.95
C ALA A 143 -32.80 9.08 -20.49
N ARG A 144 -32.25 10.05 -19.77
CA ARG A 144 -32.14 11.45 -20.24
C ARG A 144 -31.13 11.60 -21.40
N ALA A 145 -30.02 10.90 -21.35
CA ALA A 145 -29.02 10.91 -22.43
C ALA A 145 -29.58 10.25 -23.70
N ALA A 146 -30.26 9.11 -23.58
CA ALA A 146 -30.91 8.42 -24.69
C ALA A 146 -32.04 9.26 -25.32
N LYS A 147 -32.82 9.96 -24.48
CA LYS A 147 -33.91 10.84 -24.94
C LYS A 147 -33.37 12.08 -25.70
N LYS A 148 -32.24 12.65 -25.27
CA LYS A 148 -31.56 13.79 -25.92
C LYS A 148 -31.00 13.41 -27.29
N VAL A 149 -30.47 12.21 -27.45
CA VAL A 149 -29.96 11.66 -28.74
C VAL A 149 -31.13 11.36 -29.70
N SER A 150 -32.25 10.79 -29.22
CA SER A 150 -33.43 10.51 -30.02
C SER A 150 -34.11 11.77 -30.54
N VAL A 151 -34.21 12.83 -29.70
CA VAL A 151 -34.80 14.12 -30.12
C VAL A 151 -33.92 14.80 -31.18
N ARG A 152 -32.59 14.72 -31.05
CA ARG A 152 -31.68 15.28 -32.07
C ARG A 152 -31.77 14.55 -33.41
N LYS A 153 -31.90 13.23 -33.41
CA LYS A 153 -32.10 12.45 -34.66
C LYS A 153 -33.43 12.76 -35.36
N LYS A 154 -34.52 12.99 -34.61
CA LYS A 154 -35.81 13.38 -35.17
C LYS A 154 -35.82 14.79 -35.72
N ALA A 155 -35.08 15.73 -35.13
CA ALA A 155 -34.95 17.12 -35.62
C ALA A 155 -34.16 17.18 -36.93
N VAL A 156 -33.10 16.36 -37.10
CA VAL A 156 -32.33 16.30 -38.36
C VAL A 156 -33.11 15.61 -39.47
N ALA A 157 -33.92 14.60 -39.18
CA ALA A 157 -34.77 13.91 -40.21
C ALA A 157 -35.98 14.74 -40.66
N LYS A 158 -36.31 15.87 -40.01
CA LYS A 158 -37.39 16.75 -40.41
C LYS A 158 -36.91 18.01 -41.19
N ALA A 159 -35.58 18.14 -41.35
CA ALA A 159 -34.93 19.25 -42.05
C ALA A 159 -34.28 18.86 -43.40
N LEU A 160 -34.51 17.58 -43.84
CA LEU A 160 -34.23 17.03 -45.13
C LEU A 160 -35.56 16.68 -45.81
#